data_f1961b4d9aabdec0f8658193ce7bac36
#
_entry.id   f1961b4d9aabdec0f8658193ce7bac36
#
_cell.length_a   1.000
_cell.length_b   1.000
_cell.length_c   1.000
_cell.angle_alpha   90.00
_cell.angle_beta   90.00
_cell.angle_gamma   90.00
#
_symmetry.space_group_name_H-M   'P 1'
#
loop_
_entity.id
_entity.type
_entity.pdbx_description
1 polymer ?
#
loop_
_entity_poly.entity_id
_entity_poly.type
_entity_poly.pdbx_seq_one_letter_code
_entity_poly.pdbx_strand_id
1 'polypeptide(L)'
;MKTKALKIYRIVLISLVNLIVILGFVFVYKSYYEKLPGSIILEIKKEQVLSYNLPVSGTIYLSGDTEEALEVSSIAVSEVDFSEEVTLFASHPQNYIVKTKLFGVIPFKSVDISVVDEVKIIPIGVPVGIYANTDGLLVVQTGEFEDENGTEHAPCTEVICPGDYILKLNGNPLESKYHLVSAIEECQGESQILTIEREDNIFEVEVVPKKNESGDYKLGIWVKDNAQGIGTLTYVTGTGRFGALGHGIIDLDIQSVLEINDGNLYKAEIMGIRKGQKGTPGEMSGVIFYGQDALGDIEYNYETGIYGQYDLEKMDYLLKGMQDKSLMEGMEIAYKNEIHTGEAQVLCTINDVTRFYDITIDKIFLNAENVNKSMKITVTDEELLALTGGIVQGMSGSPIIQDGKVAGAVTHVLINNPDKGYAIFIEEMLEH
;
A
#
# COMPACT_ATOMS: atom_id res chain seq x y z
N MET A 1 -59.91 -11.10 -25.10
CA MET A 1 -58.43 -10.93 -25.29
C MET A 1 -57.90 -9.61 -24.70
N LYS A 2 -58.51 -8.44 -24.98
CA LYS A 2 -58.02 -7.12 -24.48
C LYS A 2 -57.89 -7.03 -22.95
N THR A 3 -58.79 -7.62 -22.16
CA THR A 3 -58.75 -7.57 -20.68
C THR A 3 -57.61 -8.40 -20.05
N LYS A 4 -57.20 -9.54 -20.64
CA LYS A 4 -56.03 -10.34 -20.21
C LYS A 4 -54.71 -9.60 -20.49
N ALA A 5 -54.57 -8.99 -21.67
CA ALA A 5 -53.41 -8.22 -22.03
C ALA A 5 -53.21 -6.99 -21.11
N LEU A 6 -54.31 -6.31 -20.74
CA LEU A 6 -54.26 -5.19 -19.83
C LEU A 6 -53.86 -5.60 -18.39
N LYS A 7 -54.30 -6.76 -17.91
CA LYS A 7 -53.88 -7.32 -16.63
C LYS A 7 -52.38 -7.67 -16.62
N ILE A 8 -51.89 -8.33 -17.66
CA ILE A 8 -50.45 -8.66 -17.81
C ILE A 8 -49.62 -7.39 -17.85
N TYR A 9 -50.02 -6.39 -18.65
CA TYR A 9 -49.34 -5.09 -18.71
C TYR A 9 -49.24 -4.41 -17.31
N ARG A 10 -50.35 -4.40 -16.52
CA ARG A 10 -50.32 -3.85 -15.16
C ARG A 10 -49.40 -4.61 -14.24
N ILE A 11 -49.38 -5.95 -14.29
CA ILE A 11 -48.51 -6.77 -13.47
C ILE A 11 -47.05 -6.47 -13.83
N VAL A 12 -46.70 -6.41 -15.13
CA VAL A 12 -45.33 -6.08 -15.60
C VAL A 12 -44.95 -4.69 -15.13
N LEU A 13 -45.86 -3.69 -15.24
CA LEU A 13 -45.55 -2.33 -14.81
C LEU A 13 -45.32 -2.26 -13.28
N ILE A 14 -46.16 -2.93 -12.48
CA ILE A 14 -45.97 -3.00 -11.01
C ILE A 14 -44.65 -3.70 -10.67
N SER A 15 -44.34 -4.80 -11.33
CA SER A 15 -43.06 -5.51 -11.15
C SER A 15 -41.84 -4.63 -11.51
N LEU A 16 -41.94 -3.85 -12.59
CA LEU A 16 -40.90 -2.91 -12.97
C LEU A 16 -40.71 -1.79 -11.95
N VAL A 17 -41.81 -1.22 -11.45
CA VAL A 17 -41.76 -0.19 -10.40
C VAL A 17 -41.14 -0.77 -9.12
N ASN A 18 -41.56 -1.96 -8.68
CA ASN A 18 -40.97 -2.60 -7.51
C ASN A 18 -39.46 -2.88 -7.71
N LEU A 19 -39.03 -3.31 -8.89
CA LEU A 19 -37.62 -3.53 -9.22
C LEU A 19 -36.84 -2.22 -9.11
N ILE A 20 -37.36 -1.12 -9.65
CA ILE A 20 -36.71 0.21 -9.56
C ILE A 20 -36.59 0.65 -8.11
N VAL A 21 -37.64 0.46 -7.28
CA VAL A 21 -37.61 0.79 -5.84
C VAL A 21 -36.53 -0.04 -5.12
N ILE A 22 -36.47 -1.35 -5.38
CA ILE A 22 -35.48 -2.23 -4.77
C ILE A 22 -34.07 -1.81 -5.18
N LEU A 23 -33.82 -1.58 -6.47
CA LEU A 23 -32.53 -1.12 -6.97
C LEU A 23 -32.13 0.24 -6.36
N GLY A 24 -33.09 1.17 -6.25
CA GLY A 24 -32.89 2.45 -5.58
C GLY A 24 -32.51 2.29 -4.11
N PHE A 25 -33.21 1.41 -3.40
CA PHE A 25 -32.88 1.10 -2.00
C PHE A 25 -31.48 0.48 -1.85
N VAL A 26 -31.14 -0.51 -2.69
CA VAL A 26 -29.81 -1.13 -2.68
C VAL A 26 -28.72 -0.11 -2.96
N PHE A 27 -28.93 0.79 -3.92
CA PHE A 27 -28.01 1.86 -4.25
C PHE A 27 -27.77 2.81 -3.06
N VAL A 28 -28.87 3.27 -2.42
CA VAL A 28 -28.79 4.14 -1.24
C VAL A 28 -28.12 3.43 -0.07
N TYR A 29 -28.50 2.17 0.20
CA TYR A 29 -27.89 1.36 1.25
C TYR A 29 -26.38 1.23 1.06
N LYS A 30 -25.95 0.85 -0.16
CA LYS A 30 -24.52 0.72 -0.50
C LYS A 30 -23.80 2.06 -0.37
N SER A 31 -24.39 3.15 -0.84
CA SER A 31 -23.81 4.49 -0.73
C SER A 31 -23.57 4.92 0.73
N TYR A 32 -24.48 4.61 1.63
CA TYR A 32 -24.29 4.91 3.06
C TYR A 32 -23.29 3.94 3.72
N TYR A 33 -23.31 2.67 3.30
CA TYR A 33 -22.39 1.66 3.81
C TYR A 33 -20.91 2.02 3.54
N GLU A 34 -20.62 2.59 2.38
CA GLU A 34 -19.28 3.04 1.99
C GLU A 34 -18.81 4.28 2.75
N LYS A 35 -19.75 5.13 3.20
CA LYS A 35 -19.43 6.37 3.93
C LYS A 35 -19.19 6.18 5.42
N LEU A 36 -19.69 5.11 6.03
CA LEU A 36 -19.44 4.81 7.43
C LEU A 36 -18.18 3.92 7.51
N PRO A 37 -17.13 4.28 8.27
CA PRO A 37 -15.97 3.42 8.42
C PRO A 37 -16.31 2.11 9.14
N GLY A 38 -15.51 1.06 8.93
CA GLY A 38 -15.64 -0.21 9.67
C GLY A 38 -15.00 -0.13 11.05
N SER A 39 -14.01 0.74 11.20
CA SER A 39 -13.30 0.99 12.46
C SER A 39 -13.10 2.49 12.68
N ILE A 40 -13.09 2.90 13.93
CA ILE A 40 -12.78 4.25 14.40
C ILE A 40 -11.72 4.13 15.46
N ILE A 41 -10.65 4.91 15.33
CA ILE A 41 -9.60 4.97 16.35
C ILE A 41 -9.78 6.27 17.13
N LEU A 42 -9.79 6.17 18.46
CA LEU A 42 -9.84 7.30 19.38
C LEU A 42 -8.55 7.41 20.17
N GLU A 43 -8.02 8.61 20.30
CA GLU A 43 -6.91 8.87 21.22
C GLU A 43 -7.42 9.01 22.67
N ILE A 44 -6.70 8.37 23.59
CA ILE A 44 -7.03 8.42 25.01
C ILE A 44 -6.95 9.86 25.55
N LYS A 45 -7.95 10.24 26.37
CA LYS A 45 -8.04 11.56 27.01
C LYS A 45 -8.15 12.75 26.05
N LYS A 46 -8.54 12.51 24.80
CA LYS A 46 -8.73 13.53 23.78
C LYS A 46 -10.17 13.49 23.27
N GLU A 47 -10.79 14.65 23.14
CA GLU A 47 -12.10 14.77 22.51
C GLU A 47 -11.92 14.70 21.00
N GLN A 48 -12.67 13.81 20.34
CA GLN A 48 -12.69 13.69 18.88
C GLN A 48 -14.12 13.87 18.36
N VAL A 49 -14.23 14.75 17.37
CA VAL A 49 -15.51 15.07 16.73
C VAL A 49 -15.63 14.23 15.45
N LEU A 50 -16.70 13.45 15.37
CA LEU A 50 -17.01 12.64 14.20
C LEU A 50 -18.21 13.26 13.46
N SER A 51 -18.07 13.51 12.16
CA SER A 51 -19.10 14.13 11.33
C SER A 51 -19.27 13.35 10.02
N TYR A 52 -20.18 12.37 10.02
CA TYR A 52 -20.48 11.57 8.83
C TYR A 52 -21.73 12.03 8.06
N ASN A 53 -22.64 12.77 8.72
CA ASN A 53 -23.93 13.22 8.15
C ASN A 53 -24.73 12.08 7.53
N LEU A 54 -24.84 10.96 8.25
CA LEU A 54 -25.54 9.74 7.82
C LEU A 54 -26.77 9.49 8.70
N PRO A 55 -27.93 9.09 8.14
CA PRO A 55 -29.12 8.75 8.92
C PRO A 55 -28.93 7.38 9.62
N VAL A 56 -27.90 7.28 10.45
CA VAL A 56 -27.46 6.06 11.14
C VAL A 56 -27.30 6.38 12.60
N SER A 57 -27.97 5.63 13.46
CA SER A 57 -27.79 5.68 14.91
C SER A 57 -27.26 4.35 15.42
N GLY A 58 -26.63 4.33 16.57
CA GLY A 58 -26.05 3.12 17.14
C GLY A 58 -25.93 3.14 18.65
N THR A 59 -25.73 1.96 19.22
CA THR A 59 -25.47 1.76 20.64
C THR A 59 -24.07 1.21 20.81
N ILE A 60 -23.31 1.77 21.73
CA ILE A 60 -21.94 1.40 22.06
C ILE A 60 -21.95 0.26 23.08
N TYR A 61 -21.18 -0.79 22.81
CA TYR A 61 -20.97 -1.94 23.67
C TYR A 61 -19.48 -2.12 23.93
N LEU A 62 -19.12 -2.67 25.10
CA LEU A 62 -17.76 -3.10 25.37
C LEU A 62 -17.42 -4.33 24.50
N SER A 63 -16.23 -4.37 23.91
CA SER A 63 -15.78 -5.53 23.14
C SER A 63 -15.42 -6.68 24.07
N GLY A 64 -16.06 -7.86 23.90
CA GLY A 64 -15.78 -9.06 24.68
C GLY A 64 -16.85 -9.50 25.69
N ASP A 65 -17.89 -8.69 25.94
CA ASP A 65 -18.99 -9.07 26.82
C ASP A 65 -20.26 -9.43 26.06
N THR A 66 -20.93 -10.48 26.55
CA THR A 66 -22.24 -10.92 26.06
C THR A 66 -23.31 -9.87 26.37
N GLU A 67 -23.95 -9.33 25.37
CA GLU A 67 -25.23 -8.62 25.22
C GLU A 67 -25.84 -7.79 26.39
N GLU A 68 -25.20 -7.64 27.53
CA GLU A 68 -25.65 -6.70 28.55
C GLU A 68 -25.00 -5.34 28.31
N ALA A 69 -25.85 -4.33 28.07
CA ALA A 69 -25.42 -2.94 28.02
C ALA A 69 -24.89 -2.57 29.42
N LEU A 70 -23.61 -2.71 29.63
CA LEU A 70 -22.94 -2.24 30.83
C LEU A 70 -22.95 -0.70 30.82
N GLU A 71 -23.12 -0.11 31.98
CA GLU A 71 -22.83 1.31 32.18
C GLU A 71 -21.40 1.57 31.73
N VAL A 72 -21.26 2.15 30.54
CA VAL A 72 -19.95 2.40 29.93
C VAL A 72 -19.28 3.52 30.71
N SER A 73 -18.52 3.14 31.71
CA SER A 73 -17.84 4.07 32.63
C SER A 73 -16.65 4.82 32.00
N SER A 74 -16.30 4.49 30.77
CA SER A 74 -15.08 4.99 30.11
C SER A 74 -15.32 5.76 28.80
N ILE A 75 -16.51 5.66 28.17
CA ILE A 75 -16.99 6.57 27.13
C ILE A 75 -18.17 7.36 27.67
N ALA A 76 -18.17 8.67 27.46
CA ALA A 76 -19.20 9.56 28.00
C ALA A 76 -20.59 9.39 27.37
N VAL A 77 -20.74 8.61 26.29
CA VAL A 77 -21.95 8.46 25.49
C VAL A 77 -22.24 6.98 25.24
N SER A 78 -23.46 6.53 25.61
CA SER A 78 -23.92 5.15 25.34
C SER A 78 -24.64 4.96 24.01
N GLU A 79 -25.11 6.05 23.40
CA GLU A 79 -25.78 6.08 22.11
C GLU A 79 -25.14 7.12 21.22
N VAL A 80 -24.99 6.82 19.93
CA VAL A 80 -24.44 7.73 18.91
C VAL A 80 -25.46 7.94 17.80
N ASP A 81 -25.56 9.17 17.30
CA ASP A 81 -26.34 9.52 16.12
C ASP A 81 -25.42 10.18 15.09
N PHE A 82 -25.03 9.43 14.07
CA PHE A 82 -24.17 9.88 12.99
C PHE A 82 -24.85 10.80 11.96
N SER A 83 -26.12 11.20 12.21
CA SER A 83 -26.79 12.25 11.42
C SER A 83 -26.35 13.65 11.82
N GLU A 84 -25.75 13.79 13.00
CA GLU A 84 -25.20 15.01 13.56
C GLU A 84 -23.71 14.82 13.90
N GLU A 85 -23.07 15.88 14.37
CA GLU A 85 -21.70 15.77 14.91
C GLU A 85 -21.73 15.07 16.27
N VAL A 86 -20.88 14.03 16.40
CA VAL A 86 -20.76 13.26 17.63
C VAL A 86 -19.38 13.49 18.22
N THR A 87 -19.30 13.98 19.45
CA THR A 87 -18.06 14.09 20.20
C THR A 87 -17.89 12.84 21.07
N LEU A 88 -16.79 12.11 20.86
CA LEU A 88 -16.41 10.96 21.66
C LEU A 88 -15.19 11.30 22.52
N PHE A 89 -15.20 10.79 23.75
CA PHE A 89 -14.07 10.91 24.68
C PHE A 89 -13.86 9.60 25.41
N ALA A 90 -12.66 9.07 25.36
CA ALA A 90 -12.28 7.85 26.06
C ALA A 90 -11.22 8.14 27.13
N SER A 91 -11.42 7.67 28.36
CA SER A 91 -10.53 7.87 29.49
C SER A 91 -9.53 6.73 29.72
N HIS A 92 -9.76 5.56 29.15
CA HIS A 92 -8.95 4.35 29.31
C HIS A 92 -8.81 3.61 27.98
N PRO A 93 -7.68 2.90 27.75
CA PRO A 93 -7.48 2.11 26.55
C PRO A 93 -8.37 0.86 26.60
N GLN A 94 -9.41 0.85 25.80
CA GLN A 94 -10.43 -0.20 25.79
C GLN A 94 -11.09 -0.24 24.43
N ASN A 95 -11.44 -1.44 23.94
CA ASN A 95 -12.12 -1.59 22.66
C ASN A 95 -13.62 -1.66 22.82
N TYR A 96 -14.34 -1.03 21.90
CA TYR A 96 -15.81 -0.99 21.87
C TYR A 96 -16.34 -1.36 20.50
N ILE A 97 -17.61 -1.76 20.45
CA ILE A 97 -18.33 -2.06 19.21
C ILE A 97 -19.60 -1.22 19.18
N VAL A 98 -19.82 -0.48 18.10
CA VAL A 98 -21.09 0.23 17.86
C VAL A 98 -21.94 -0.61 16.94
N LYS A 99 -23.08 -1.11 17.45
CA LYS A 99 -24.08 -1.78 16.62
C LYS A 99 -25.02 -0.71 16.04
N THR A 100 -24.96 -0.51 14.72
CA THR A 100 -25.67 0.58 14.07
C THR A 100 -26.97 0.15 13.39
N LYS A 101 -27.87 1.11 13.22
CA LYS A 101 -29.16 0.97 12.53
C LYS A 101 -29.34 2.13 11.55
N LEU A 102 -29.63 1.82 10.30
CA LEU A 102 -30.00 2.79 9.29
C LEU A 102 -31.46 3.24 9.55
N PHE A 103 -31.71 4.55 9.54
CA PHE A 103 -32.97 5.18 9.90
C PHE A 103 -33.51 4.73 11.27
N GLY A 104 -32.63 4.35 12.20
CA GLY A 104 -32.99 3.89 13.54
C GLY A 104 -33.64 2.50 13.64
N VAL A 105 -33.94 1.82 12.53
CA VAL A 105 -34.71 0.57 12.50
C VAL A 105 -34.07 -0.58 11.73
N ILE A 106 -33.32 -0.31 10.68
CA ILE A 106 -32.76 -1.36 9.82
C ILE A 106 -31.36 -1.68 10.32
N PRO A 107 -31.07 -2.93 10.76
CA PRO A 107 -29.70 -3.32 11.11
C PRO A 107 -28.72 -2.93 9.98
N PHE A 108 -27.61 -2.31 10.36
CA PHE A 108 -26.67 -1.77 9.40
C PHE A 108 -25.29 -2.40 9.64
N LYS A 109 -24.28 -1.63 9.80
CA LYS A 109 -22.88 -2.05 9.94
C LYS A 109 -22.47 -1.99 11.41
N SER A 110 -21.69 -2.95 11.89
CA SER A 110 -20.95 -2.78 13.13
C SER A 110 -19.72 -1.94 12.89
N VAL A 111 -19.39 -1.06 13.83
CA VAL A 111 -18.22 -0.21 13.81
C VAL A 111 -17.39 -0.52 15.04
N ASP A 112 -16.15 -0.94 14.84
CA ASP A 112 -15.22 -1.20 15.94
C ASP A 112 -14.58 0.12 16.37
N ILE A 113 -14.52 0.39 17.68
CA ILE A 113 -13.82 1.53 18.25
C ILE A 113 -12.64 1.02 19.04
N SER A 114 -11.43 1.42 18.65
CA SER A 114 -10.20 1.15 19.36
C SER A 114 -9.69 2.43 20.02
N VAL A 115 -9.35 2.36 21.30
CA VAL A 115 -8.77 3.49 22.03
C VAL A 115 -7.28 3.26 22.21
N VAL A 116 -6.48 4.18 21.70
CA VAL A 116 -5.02 4.08 21.66
C VAL A 116 -4.35 5.30 22.31
N ASP A 117 -3.10 5.14 22.71
CA ASP A 117 -2.26 6.28 23.11
C ASP A 117 -1.92 7.17 21.90
N GLU A 118 -1.54 8.41 22.17
CA GLU A 118 -1.05 9.34 21.15
C GLU A 118 0.17 8.76 20.43
N VAL A 119 0.12 8.73 19.10
CA VAL A 119 1.22 8.26 18.25
C VAL A 119 1.86 9.44 17.55
N LYS A 120 3.19 9.55 17.68
CA LYS A 120 4.01 10.53 16.96
C LYS A 120 5.04 9.85 16.09
N ILE A 121 5.22 10.38 14.90
CA ILE A 121 6.25 9.96 13.94
C ILE A 121 7.00 11.19 13.41
N ILE A 122 8.21 10.98 12.95
CA ILE A 122 8.99 12.02 12.27
C ILE A 122 8.71 11.88 10.76
N PRO A 123 7.92 12.79 10.14
CA PRO A 123 7.70 12.75 8.70
C PRO A 123 8.97 13.16 7.96
N ILE A 124 9.37 12.40 6.93
CA ILE A 124 10.69 12.55 6.30
C ILE A 124 10.61 13.16 4.89
N GLY A 125 9.96 12.50 3.92
CA GLY A 125 9.85 13.02 2.55
C GLY A 125 11.17 13.07 1.77
N VAL A 126 12.20 12.32 2.19
CA VAL A 126 13.53 12.29 1.58
C VAL A 126 13.67 11.05 0.69
N PRO A 127 14.21 11.20 -0.55
CA PRO A 127 14.52 10.07 -1.41
C PRO A 127 15.62 9.19 -0.82
N VAL A 128 15.41 7.88 -0.91
CA VAL A 128 16.39 6.86 -0.51
C VAL A 128 16.53 5.82 -1.62
N GLY A 129 17.71 5.24 -1.73
CA GLY A 129 17.94 4.07 -2.54
C GLY A 129 17.47 2.82 -1.80
N ILE A 130 16.76 1.97 -2.50
CA ILE A 130 16.21 0.73 -2.00
C ILE A 130 16.88 -0.41 -2.72
N TYR A 131 17.34 -1.40 -1.96
CA TYR A 131 17.85 -2.67 -2.48
C TYR A 131 17.28 -3.79 -1.62
N ALA A 132 16.53 -4.68 -2.23
CA ALA A 132 15.88 -5.80 -1.56
C ALA A 132 16.23 -7.11 -2.26
N ASN A 133 16.72 -8.10 -1.54
CA ASN A 133 16.94 -9.45 -2.01
C ASN A 133 15.65 -10.25 -1.92
N THR A 134 15.29 -10.98 -2.96
CA THR A 134 14.14 -11.89 -2.95
C THR A 134 14.44 -13.13 -2.11
N ASP A 135 13.40 -13.75 -1.58
CA ASP A 135 13.52 -15.04 -0.89
C ASP A 135 13.66 -16.17 -1.93
N GLY A 136 14.92 -16.44 -2.34
CA GLY A 136 15.22 -17.29 -3.49
C GLY A 136 15.23 -16.53 -4.82
N LEU A 137 15.23 -17.26 -5.93
CA LEU A 137 15.24 -16.69 -7.29
C LEU A 137 13.82 -16.66 -7.86
N LEU A 138 13.25 -15.48 -8.01
CA LEU A 138 11.94 -15.31 -8.61
C LEU A 138 11.97 -15.61 -10.11
N VAL A 139 11.18 -16.55 -10.56
CA VAL A 139 10.96 -16.84 -11.99
C VAL A 139 9.99 -15.81 -12.56
N VAL A 140 10.48 -14.98 -13.48
CA VAL A 140 9.63 -13.95 -14.12
C VAL A 140 9.07 -14.40 -15.47
N GLN A 141 9.74 -15.34 -16.12
CA GLN A 141 9.31 -15.88 -17.40
C GLN A 141 9.89 -17.28 -17.63
N THR A 142 9.14 -18.12 -18.36
CA THR A 142 9.61 -19.36 -18.98
C THR A 142 9.55 -19.24 -20.50
N GLY A 143 10.40 -19.95 -21.22
CA GLY A 143 10.39 -19.87 -22.68
C GLY A 143 11.24 -20.95 -23.34
N GLU A 144 11.23 -20.93 -24.66
CA GLU A 144 11.91 -21.84 -25.56
C GLU A 144 13.20 -21.22 -26.09
N PHE A 145 14.16 -22.06 -26.46
CA PHE A 145 15.38 -21.67 -27.15
C PHE A 145 15.84 -22.79 -28.10
N GLU A 146 16.58 -22.45 -29.14
CA GLU A 146 17.10 -23.39 -30.12
C GLU A 146 18.52 -23.87 -29.75
N ASP A 147 18.83 -25.12 -30.12
CA ASP A 147 20.21 -25.64 -30.11
C ASP A 147 20.93 -25.36 -31.43
N GLU A 148 22.21 -25.78 -31.56
CA GLU A 148 23.03 -25.61 -32.75
C GLU A 148 22.47 -26.24 -34.03
N ASN A 149 21.49 -27.15 -33.89
CA ASN A 149 20.83 -27.84 -35.01
C ASN A 149 19.44 -27.23 -35.33
N GLY A 150 19.02 -26.16 -34.64
CA GLY A 150 17.74 -25.53 -34.79
C GLY A 150 16.58 -26.35 -34.13
N THR A 151 16.93 -27.19 -33.13
CA THR A 151 15.92 -27.92 -32.36
C THR A 151 15.46 -27.05 -31.17
N GLU A 152 14.14 -26.82 -31.07
CA GLU A 152 13.56 -26.08 -29.94
C GLU A 152 13.56 -26.91 -28.65
N HIS A 153 13.95 -26.29 -27.55
CA HIS A 153 13.98 -26.86 -26.21
C HIS A 153 13.27 -25.94 -25.21
N ALA A 154 12.45 -26.53 -24.32
CA ALA A 154 11.74 -25.85 -23.25
C ALA A 154 11.82 -26.66 -21.94
N PRO A 155 13.00 -26.80 -21.32
CA PRO A 155 13.25 -27.76 -20.23
C PRO A 155 12.35 -27.58 -19.02
N CYS A 156 11.86 -26.37 -18.74
CA CYS A 156 11.13 -26.03 -17.53
C CYS A 156 9.65 -25.65 -17.74
N THR A 157 9.20 -25.45 -18.98
CA THR A 157 7.86 -24.86 -19.28
C THR A 157 6.69 -25.64 -18.71
N GLU A 158 6.79 -26.96 -18.51
CA GLU A 158 5.72 -27.78 -17.96
C GLU A 158 5.74 -27.89 -16.42
N VAL A 159 6.87 -27.53 -15.78
CA VAL A 159 7.09 -27.78 -14.34
C VAL A 159 7.31 -26.51 -13.53
N ILE A 160 7.81 -25.45 -14.17
CA ILE A 160 8.07 -24.13 -13.55
C ILE A 160 7.17 -23.07 -14.18
N CYS A 161 6.63 -22.17 -13.36
CA CYS A 161 5.77 -21.09 -13.78
C CYS A 161 6.33 -19.72 -13.38
N PRO A 162 6.02 -18.64 -14.12
CA PRO A 162 6.24 -17.30 -13.61
C PRO A 162 5.54 -17.10 -12.25
N GLY A 163 6.25 -16.51 -11.30
CA GLY A 163 5.82 -16.38 -9.90
C GLY A 163 6.37 -17.45 -8.95
N ASP A 164 7.00 -18.50 -9.45
CA ASP A 164 7.71 -19.46 -8.60
C ASP A 164 9.00 -18.85 -8.04
N TYR A 165 9.35 -19.20 -6.79
CA TYR A 165 10.66 -18.91 -6.20
C TYR A 165 11.51 -20.18 -6.17
N ILE A 166 12.70 -20.13 -6.76
CA ILE A 166 13.65 -21.24 -6.71
C ILE A 166 14.53 -21.06 -5.46
N LEU A 167 14.27 -21.85 -4.43
CA LEU A 167 14.94 -21.76 -3.14
C LEU A 167 16.27 -22.52 -3.10
N LYS A 168 16.31 -23.73 -3.73
CA LYS A 168 17.48 -24.62 -3.68
C LYS A 168 17.75 -25.31 -5.00
N LEU A 169 19.02 -25.65 -5.20
CA LEU A 169 19.47 -26.54 -6.26
C LEU A 169 20.16 -27.75 -5.63
N ASN A 170 19.66 -28.96 -5.91
CA ASN A 170 20.18 -30.24 -5.35
C ASN A 170 20.28 -30.19 -3.81
N GLY A 171 19.30 -29.59 -3.15
CA GLY A 171 19.24 -29.43 -1.69
C GLY A 171 20.08 -28.31 -1.11
N ASN A 172 20.92 -27.63 -1.90
CA ASN A 172 21.75 -26.50 -1.47
C ASN A 172 21.01 -25.17 -1.74
N PRO A 173 20.95 -24.22 -0.78
CA PRO A 173 20.34 -22.91 -0.99
C PRO A 173 20.98 -22.17 -2.17
N LEU A 174 20.14 -21.46 -2.94
CA LEU A 174 20.60 -20.57 -4.02
C LEU A 174 20.69 -19.14 -3.49
N GLU A 175 21.91 -18.60 -3.49
CA GLU A 175 22.20 -17.25 -2.98
C GLU A 175 22.06 -16.16 -4.06
N SER A 176 22.15 -16.53 -5.33
CA SER A 176 22.06 -15.58 -6.45
C SER A 176 21.78 -16.27 -7.78
N LYS A 177 21.29 -15.49 -8.74
CA LYS A 177 21.15 -15.97 -10.14
C LYS A 177 22.46 -16.43 -10.75
N TYR A 178 23.59 -15.82 -10.36
CA TYR A 178 24.93 -16.24 -10.84
C TYR A 178 25.30 -17.63 -10.33
N HIS A 179 24.93 -17.96 -9.09
CA HIS A 179 25.10 -19.29 -8.53
C HIS A 179 24.31 -20.33 -9.34
N LEU A 180 23.03 -20.05 -9.67
CA LEU A 180 22.23 -20.91 -10.53
C LEU A 180 22.89 -21.10 -11.91
N VAL A 181 23.28 -20.01 -12.58
CA VAL A 181 23.90 -20.06 -13.91
C VAL A 181 25.16 -20.91 -13.89
N SER A 182 26.08 -20.69 -12.94
CA SER A 182 27.31 -21.47 -12.82
C SER A 182 27.05 -22.96 -12.60
N ALA A 183 26.13 -23.28 -11.71
CA ALA A 183 25.80 -24.68 -11.40
C ALA A 183 25.15 -25.40 -12.61
N ILE A 184 24.33 -24.70 -13.40
CA ILE A 184 23.72 -25.25 -14.61
C ILE A 184 24.76 -25.48 -15.71
N GLU A 185 25.75 -24.63 -15.83
CA GLU A 185 26.87 -24.86 -16.75
C GLU A 185 27.78 -26.05 -16.31
N GLU A 186 28.06 -26.15 -15.02
CA GLU A 186 28.91 -27.20 -14.44
C GLU A 186 28.26 -28.60 -14.51
N CYS A 187 26.94 -28.68 -14.50
CA CYS A 187 26.25 -29.99 -14.54
C CYS A 187 26.35 -30.73 -15.89
N GLN A 188 26.79 -30.06 -16.95
CA GLN A 188 26.99 -30.62 -18.29
C GLN A 188 25.78 -31.37 -18.86
N GLY A 189 24.57 -30.92 -18.51
CA GLY A 189 23.29 -31.51 -18.95
C GLY A 189 22.79 -32.69 -18.13
N GLU A 190 23.43 -32.96 -16.98
CA GLU A 190 22.89 -33.90 -16.01
C GLU A 190 21.62 -33.33 -15.36
N SER A 191 20.73 -34.23 -14.95
CA SER A 191 19.46 -33.89 -14.27
C SER A 191 19.75 -33.13 -12.97
N GLN A 192 18.98 -32.08 -12.71
CA GLN A 192 19.08 -31.23 -11.53
C GLN A 192 17.74 -31.21 -10.80
N ILE A 193 17.77 -31.14 -9.47
CA ILE A 193 16.58 -31.03 -8.62
C ILE A 193 16.48 -29.59 -8.11
N LEU A 194 15.42 -28.88 -8.46
CA LEU A 194 15.09 -27.55 -7.95
C LEU A 194 14.04 -27.67 -6.86
N THR A 195 14.27 -27.06 -5.70
CA THR A 195 13.25 -26.84 -4.69
C THR A 195 12.55 -25.53 -5.00
N ILE A 196 11.26 -25.58 -5.21
CA ILE A 196 10.44 -24.44 -5.65
C ILE A 196 9.37 -24.15 -4.60
N GLU A 197 9.13 -22.86 -4.36
CA GLU A 197 7.96 -22.37 -3.64
C GLU A 197 6.97 -21.76 -4.65
N ARG A 198 5.71 -22.16 -4.55
CA ARG A 198 4.57 -21.66 -5.32
C ARG A 198 3.37 -21.54 -4.41
N GLU A 199 2.85 -20.32 -4.20
CA GLU A 199 1.67 -20.07 -3.35
C GLU A 199 1.80 -20.78 -1.98
N ASP A 200 2.86 -20.52 -1.23
CA ASP A 200 3.19 -21.14 0.08
C ASP A 200 3.43 -22.68 0.06
N ASN A 201 3.43 -23.31 -1.11
CA ASN A 201 3.71 -24.73 -1.24
C ASN A 201 5.14 -24.98 -1.72
N ILE A 202 5.92 -25.69 -0.92
CA ILE A 202 7.28 -26.08 -1.27
C ILE A 202 7.30 -27.49 -1.82
N PHE A 203 7.88 -27.68 -3.00
CA PHE A 203 8.01 -28.99 -3.67
C PHE A 203 9.28 -29.05 -4.52
N GLU A 204 9.65 -30.24 -4.95
CA GLU A 204 10.82 -30.48 -5.78
C GLU A 204 10.41 -30.80 -7.21
N VAL A 205 11.15 -30.25 -8.17
CA VAL A 205 11.02 -30.55 -9.60
C VAL A 205 12.36 -30.98 -10.16
N GLU A 206 12.32 -31.99 -11.01
CA GLU A 206 13.51 -32.47 -11.75
C GLU A 206 13.53 -31.78 -13.12
N VAL A 207 14.70 -31.18 -13.46
CA VAL A 207 14.91 -30.48 -14.73
C VAL A 207 16.21 -30.98 -15.39
N VAL A 208 16.21 -31.01 -16.71
CA VAL A 208 17.40 -31.42 -17.49
C VAL A 208 17.83 -30.29 -18.40
N PRO A 209 18.92 -29.57 -18.09
CA PRO A 209 19.43 -28.48 -18.90
C PRO A 209 19.77 -28.92 -20.32
N LYS A 210 19.54 -28.04 -21.29
CA LYS A 210 19.85 -28.26 -22.71
C LYS A 210 20.83 -27.22 -23.22
N LYS A 211 21.63 -27.57 -24.22
CA LYS A 211 22.51 -26.61 -24.86
C LYS A 211 21.75 -25.69 -25.78
N ASN A 212 22.10 -24.40 -25.74
CA ASN A 212 21.63 -23.42 -26.70
C ASN A 212 22.54 -23.41 -27.97
N GLU A 213 22.26 -22.54 -28.94
CA GLU A 213 23.05 -22.38 -30.16
C GLU A 213 24.56 -22.07 -29.89
N SER A 214 24.85 -21.39 -28.78
CA SER A 214 26.22 -21.04 -28.36
C SER A 214 26.95 -22.19 -27.63
N GLY A 215 26.25 -23.28 -27.33
CA GLY A 215 26.77 -24.43 -26.61
C GLY A 215 26.66 -24.34 -25.09
N ASP A 216 26.05 -23.27 -24.55
CA ASP A 216 25.83 -23.08 -23.11
C ASP A 216 24.63 -23.88 -22.66
N TYR A 217 24.67 -24.47 -21.45
CA TYR A 217 23.52 -25.12 -20.84
C TYR A 217 22.51 -24.13 -20.28
N LYS A 218 21.23 -24.30 -20.61
CA LYS A 218 20.12 -23.44 -20.23
C LYS A 218 18.92 -24.23 -19.73
N LEU A 219 18.13 -23.58 -18.88
CA LEU A 219 16.83 -24.08 -18.39
C LEU A 219 15.63 -23.48 -19.13
N GLY A 220 15.80 -22.41 -19.89
CA GLY A 220 14.71 -21.68 -20.54
C GLY A 220 13.86 -20.90 -19.54
N ILE A 221 14.47 -20.33 -18.49
CA ILE A 221 13.83 -19.49 -17.51
C ILE A 221 14.57 -18.17 -17.35
N TRP A 222 13.82 -17.12 -17.01
CA TRP A 222 14.38 -15.83 -16.60
C TRP A 222 14.09 -15.62 -15.12
N VAL A 223 15.13 -15.29 -14.36
CA VAL A 223 15.04 -15.14 -12.91
C VAL A 223 15.58 -13.81 -12.43
N LYS A 224 15.00 -13.32 -11.33
CA LYS A 224 15.44 -12.15 -10.56
C LYS A 224 15.80 -12.59 -9.15
N ASP A 225 16.86 -12.04 -8.58
CA ASP A 225 17.33 -12.27 -7.21
C ASP A 225 17.25 -11.02 -6.33
N ASN A 226 16.89 -9.89 -6.91
CA ASN A 226 16.74 -8.62 -6.19
C ASN A 226 15.83 -7.64 -6.92
N ALA A 227 15.36 -6.66 -6.17
CA ALA A 227 14.74 -5.44 -6.68
C ALA A 227 15.51 -4.23 -6.17
N GLN A 228 15.64 -3.21 -7.02
CA GLN A 228 16.29 -1.96 -6.65
C GLN A 228 15.60 -0.76 -7.27
N GLY A 229 15.65 0.37 -6.58
CA GLY A 229 15.02 1.59 -7.06
C GLY A 229 15.21 2.77 -6.11
N ILE A 230 14.69 3.92 -6.51
CA ILE A 230 14.62 5.12 -5.67
C ILE A 230 13.16 5.30 -5.25
N GLY A 231 12.96 5.50 -3.95
CA GLY A 231 11.66 5.80 -3.37
C GLY A 231 11.79 6.82 -2.25
N THR A 232 10.68 7.22 -1.65
CA THR A 232 10.67 8.22 -0.58
C THR A 232 10.44 7.54 0.77
N LEU A 233 11.30 7.86 1.73
CA LEU A 233 11.13 7.49 3.15
C LEU A 233 9.98 8.33 3.72
N THR A 234 8.93 7.64 4.21
CA THR A 234 7.72 8.31 4.69
C THR A 234 7.91 8.84 6.10
N TYR A 235 8.32 7.97 7.00
CA TYR A 235 8.52 8.33 8.40
C TYR A 235 9.62 7.51 9.07
N VAL A 236 10.12 8.05 10.19
CA VAL A 236 10.92 7.32 11.16
C VAL A 236 10.31 7.56 12.55
N THR A 237 10.21 6.52 13.36
CA THR A 237 9.79 6.64 14.77
C THR A 237 10.96 7.02 15.67
N GLY A 238 10.69 7.44 16.91
CA GLY A 238 11.72 7.70 17.91
C GLY A 238 12.59 6.48 18.26
N THR A 239 12.15 5.27 17.93
CA THR A 239 12.92 4.01 18.10
C THR A 239 13.68 3.58 16.86
N GLY A 240 13.57 4.35 15.77
CA GLY A 240 14.21 4.06 14.50
C GLY A 240 13.40 3.16 13.55
N ARG A 241 12.19 2.68 13.93
CA ARG A 241 11.32 1.99 12.97
C ARG A 241 10.94 2.94 11.84
N PHE A 242 10.96 2.47 10.60
CA PHE A 242 10.59 3.29 9.47
C PHE A 242 9.51 2.64 8.61
N GLY A 243 8.79 3.47 7.87
CA GLY A 243 7.95 3.10 6.74
C GLY A 243 8.28 3.95 5.51
N ALA A 244 8.20 3.35 4.32
CA ALA A 244 8.49 4.04 3.06
C ALA A 244 7.56 3.56 1.93
N LEU A 245 7.50 4.34 0.85
CA LEU A 245 6.78 4.09 -0.40
C LEU A 245 5.25 4.20 -0.32
N GLY A 246 4.60 3.77 0.77
CA GLY A 246 3.13 3.69 0.86
C GLY A 246 2.51 2.61 -0.04
N HIS A 247 3.31 1.77 -0.66
CA HIS A 247 2.95 0.57 -1.41
C HIS A 247 4.13 -0.41 -1.41
N GLY A 248 3.87 -1.69 -1.60
CA GLY A 248 4.92 -2.69 -1.71
C GLY A 248 5.76 -2.57 -2.97
N ILE A 249 6.94 -3.16 -2.93
CA ILE A 249 7.74 -3.39 -4.13
C ILE A 249 7.07 -4.53 -4.89
N ILE A 250 6.64 -4.24 -6.11
CA ILE A 250 5.91 -5.15 -6.99
C ILE A 250 6.81 -5.51 -8.17
N ASP A 251 6.87 -6.78 -8.52
CA ASP A 251 7.44 -7.17 -9.80
C ASP A 251 6.43 -6.93 -10.92
N LEU A 252 6.87 -6.21 -11.96
CA LEU A 252 6.00 -5.79 -13.06
C LEU A 252 5.64 -6.94 -14.01
N ASP A 253 6.47 -7.99 -14.08
CA ASP A 253 6.25 -9.11 -14.98
C ASP A 253 5.15 -10.05 -14.44
N ILE A 254 5.15 -10.28 -13.11
CA ILE A 254 4.18 -11.15 -12.43
C ILE A 254 3.05 -10.39 -11.70
N GLN A 255 3.18 -9.06 -11.56
CA GLN A 255 2.21 -8.15 -10.92
C GLN A 255 1.85 -8.53 -9.47
N SER A 256 2.80 -9.10 -8.73
CA SER A 256 2.66 -9.42 -7.31
C SER A 256 3.69 -8.69 -6.45
N VAL A 257 3.37 -8.53 -5.16
CA VAL A 257 4.33 -8.03 -4.17
C VAL A 257 5.46 -9.03 -4.05
N LEU A 258 6.70 -8.55 -4.07
CA LEU A 258 7.89 -9.40 -3.94
C LEU A 258 8.03 -9.94 -2.52
N GLU A 259 8.27 -11.23 -2.40
CA GLU A 259 8.74 -11.82 -1.15
C GLU A 259 10.23 -11.50 -1.01
N ILE A 260 10.58 -10.81 0.08
CA ILE A 260 11.95 -10.40 0.36
C ILE A 260 12.51 -11.15 1.56
N ASN A 261 13.76 -11.57 1.45
CA ASN A 261 14.50 -12.16 2.56
C ASN A 261 15.14 -11.07 3.45
N ASP A 262 15.76 -10.10 2.81
CA ASP A 262 16.42 -8.96 3.44
C ASP A 262 16.51 -7.78 2.45
N GLY A 263 16.92 -6.63 2.96
CA GLY A 263 17.18 -5.48 2.12
C GLY A 263 17.79 -4.33 2.90
N ASN A 264 18.18 -3.30 2.18
CA ASN A 264 18.80 -2.13 2.78
C ASN A 264 18.32 -0.84 2.15
N LEU A 265 18.27 0.21 2.96
CA LEU A 265 18.17 1.59 2.51
C LEU A 265 19.58 2.18 2.30
N TYR A 266 19.76 2.88 1.20
CA TYR A 266 21.01 3.55 0.86
C TYR A 266 20.78 5.03 0.61
N LYS A 267 21.87 5.80 0.66
CA LYS A 267 21.87 7.18 0.17
C LYS A 267 21.58 7.19 -1.33
N ALA A 268 20.75 8.13 -1.74
CA ALA A 268 20.48 8.40 -3.15
C ALA A 268 20.65 9.89 -3.45
N GLU A 269 21.10 10.20 -4.66
CA GLU A 269 21.18 11.56 -5.17
C GLU A 269 20.35 11.66 -6.44
N ILE A 270 19.41 12.60 -6.46
CA ILE A 270 18.54 12.83 -7.60
C ILE A 270 19.28 13.69 -8.63
N MET A 271 19.58 13.11 -9.78
CA MET A 271 20.31 13.77 -10.86
C MET A 271 19.41 14.57 -11.81
N GLY A 272 18.12 14.26 -11.83
CA GLY A 272 17.17 14.94 -12.69
C GLY A 272 15.74 14.45 -12.51
N ILE A 273 14.81 15.28 -12.98
CA ILE A 273 13.37 14.99 -12.97
C ILE A 273 12.85 15.10 -14.40
N ARG A 274 12.33 14.00 -14.92
CA ARG A 274 11.55 14.01 -16.15
C ARG A 274 10.10 14.37 -15.77
N LYS A 275 9.61 15.49 -16.32
CA LYS A 275 8.26 15.98 -16.00
C LYS A 275 7.18 15.01 -16.47
N GLY A 276 6.16 14.85 -15.64
CA GLY A 276 4.94 14.15 -16.01
C GLY A 276 4.16 14.90 -17.11
N GLN A 277 3.60 14.14 -18.02
CA GLN A 277 2.71 14.63 -19.09
C GLN A 277 1.55 13.64 -19.25
N LYS A 278 0.44 14.11 -19.79
CA LYS A 278 -0.71 13.26 -20.06
C LYS A 278 -0.32 12.01 -20.87
N GLY A 279 -0.55 10.85 -20.32
CA GLY A 279 -0.21 9.55 -20.93
C GLY A 279 1.23 9.09 -20.69
N THR A 280 2.07 9.91 -20.03
CA THR A 280 3.45 9.55 -19.70
C THR A 280 3.77 10.04 -18.29
N PRO A 281 3.92 9.16 -17.30
CA PRO A 281 4.29 9.56 -15.95
C PRO A 281 5.68 10.19 -15.95
N GLY A 282 5.87 11.14 -15.05
CA GLY A 282 7.19 11.69 -14.76
C GLY A 282 8.00 10.74 -13.89
N GLU A 283 9.29 11.04 -13.76
CA GLU A 283 10.22 10.17 -13.04
C GLU A 283 11.38 10.97 -12.45
N MET A 284 11.77 10.65 -11.21
CA MET A 284 13.03 11.07 -10.62
C MET A 284 14.11 10.06 -11.01
N SER A 285 15.19 10.54 -11.63
CA SER A 285 16.36 9.72 -11.97
C SER A 285 17.52 10.09 -11.07
N GLY A 286 18.25 9.11 -10.57
CA GLY A 286 19.34 9.35 -9.64
C GLY A 286 20.32 8.19 -9.54
N VAL A 287 21.26 8.35 -8.62
CA VAL A 287 22.29 7.35 -8.31
C VAL A 287 22.11 6.87 -6.88
N ILE A 288 22.19 5.56 -6.70
CA ILE A 288 22.18 4.90 -5.39
C ILE A 288 23.62 4.53 -5.02
N PHE A 289 24.04 4.86 -3.80
CA PHE A 289 25.42 4.66 -3.33
C PHE A 289 25.56 3.36 -2.53
N TYR A 290 25.52 2.22 -3.20
CA TYR A 290 25.64 0.88 -2.59
C TYR A 290 27.00 0.62 -1.89
N GLY A 291 28.06 1.35 -2.24
CA GLY A 291 29.40 1.22 -1.65
C GLY A 291 29.58 1.93 -0.32
N GLN A 292 28.53 2.56 0.24
CA GLN A 292 28.53 3.21 1.54
C GLN A 292 27.74 2.36 2.54
N ASP A 293 27.95 2.64 3.84
CA ASP A 293 27.13 2.01 4.87
C ASP A 293 25.65 2.27 4.64
N ALA A 294 24.84 1.23 4.75
CA ALA A 294 23.38 1.32 4.64
C ALA A 294 22.81 2.31 5.66
N LEU A 295 21.74 2.99 5.29
CA LEU A 295 21.00 3.90 6.17
C LEU A 295 20.09 3.15 7.15
N GLY A 296 19.73 1.92 6.81
CA GLY A 296 18.85 1.05 7.58
C GLY A 296 18.60 -0.26 6.87
N ASP A 297 18.00 -1.20 7.59
CA ASP A 297 17.69 -2.54 7.11
C ASP A 297 16.20 -2.65 6.81
N ILE A 298 15.84 -3.20 5.65
CA ILE A 298 14.46 -3.51 5.26
C ILE A 298 14.15 -4.92 5.76
N GLU A 299 13.10 -5.04 6.58
CA GLU A 299 12.68 -6.31 7.17
C GLU A 299 11.43 -6.88 6.49
N TYR A 300 10.56 -6.00 5.98
CA TYR A 300 9.26 -6.40 5.43
C TYR A 300 8.89 -5.59 4.18
N ASN A 301 8.23 -6.29 3.25
CA ASN A 301 7.60 -5.71 2.07
C ASN A 301 6.13 -6.14 2.03
N TYR A 302 5.24 -5.24 2.43
CA TYR A 302 3.79 -5.48 2.44
C TYR A 302 3.10 -4.62 1.36
N GLU A 303 1.83 -4.88 1.09
CA GLU A 303 1.05 -4.04 0.16
C GLU A 303 1.08 -2.56 0.55
N THR A 304 1.16 -2.24 1.84
CA THR A 304 1.13 -0.88 2.41
C THR A 304 2.47 -0.15 2.39
N GLY A 305 3.58 -0.83 2.08
CA GLY A 305 4.91 -0.22 2.06
C GLY A 305 6.05 -1.19 2.36
N ILE A 306 7.24 -0.63 2.49
CA ILE A 306 8.41 -1.32 3.02
C ILE A 306 8.71 -0.80 4.42
N TYR A 307 9.14 -1.69 5.31
CA TYR A 307 9.32 -1.43 6.73
C TYR A 307 10.62 -2.03 7.23
N GLY A 308 11.16 -1.45 8.30
CA GLY A 308 12.38 -1.96 8.88
C GLY A 308 12.97 -1.02 9.94
N GLN A 309 14.28 -1.08 10.11
CA GLN A 309 15.00 -0.33 11.12
C GLN A 309 15.98 0.66 10.47
N TYR A 310 15.79 1.95 10.73
CA TYR A 310 16.68 3.03 10.32
C TYR A 310 17.79 3.24 11.36
N ASP A 311 19.02 3.45 10.93
CA ASP A 311 20.14 3.77 11.79
C ASP A 311 20.06 5.24 12.25
N LEU A 312 19.64 5.46 13.51
CA LEU A 312 19.46 6.80 14.07
C LEU A 312 20.77 7.62 14.11
N GLU A 313 21.94 7.00 14.05
CA GLU A 313 23.22 7.71 13.96
C GLU A 313 23.40 8.39 12.59
N LYS A 314 22.60 7.99 11.57
CA LYS A 314 22.63 8.53 10.21
C LYS A 314 21.51 9.54 9.91
N MET A 315 20.83 10.06 10.95
CA MET A 315 19.76 11.04 10.79
C MET A 315 20.22 12.34 10.09
N ASP A 316 21.51 12.68 10.16
CA ASP A 316 22.08 13.83 9.47
C ASP A 316 21.86 13.80 7.95
N TYR A 317 21.77 12.60 7.35
CA TYR A 317 21.42 12.45 5.94
C TYR A 317 20.02 13.00 5.63
N LEU A 318 19.05 12.65 6.46
CA LEU A 318 17.65 13.08 6.32
C LEU A 318 17.47 14.58 6.56
N LEU A 319 18.31 15.14 7.44
CA LEU A 319 18.27 16.56 7.80
C LEU A 319 18.89 17.49 6.76
N LYS A 320 19.72 16.97 5.84
CA LYS A 320 20.58 17.74 4.94
C LYS A 320 19.80 18.69 4.02
N GLY A 321 18.62 18.38 3.61
CA GLY A 321 17.79 19.23 2.73
C GLY A 321 16.55 19.81 3.42
N MET A 322 16.30 19.41 4.64
CA MET A 322 15.07 19.70 5.36
C MET A 322 15.01 21.16 5.80
N GLN A 323 14.02 21.90 5.30
CA GLN A 323 13.82 23.32 5.64
C GLN A 323 13.26 23.49 7.05
N ASP A 324 12.30 22.65 7.44
CA ASP A 324 11.69 22.69 8.76
C ASP A 324 12.27 21.59 9.66
N LYS A 325 13.22 21.96 10.49
CA LYS A 325 13.85 21.00 11.42
C LYS A 325 13.01 20.71 12.66
N SER A 326 11.92 21.44 12.89
CA SER A 326 11.01 21.16 14.01
C SER A 326 10.26 19.83 13.82
N LEU A 327 10.20 19.32 12.60
CA LEU A 327 9.67 17.98 12.29
C LEU A 327 10.36 16.87 13.08
N MET A 328 11.60 17.09 13.51
CA MET A 328 12.34 16.12 14.34
C MET A 328 11.78 15.94 15.76
N GLU A 329 10.95 16.86 16.22
CA GLU A 329 10.23 16.72 17.50
C GLU A 329 9.09 15.67 17.40
N GLY A 330 8.81 15.21 16.18
CA GLY A 330 7.71 14.32 15.86
C GLY A 330 6.39 15.09 15.67
N MET A 331 5.56 14.55 14.80
CA MET A 331 4.24 15.07 14.46
C MET A 331 3.20 14.01 14.80
N GLU A 332 2.05 14.41 15.35
CA GLU A 332 0.91 13.54 15.57
C GLU A 332 0.42 12.95 14.23
N ILE A 333 -0.15 11.76 14.28
CA ILE A 333 -0.82 11.18 13.11
C ILE A 333 -2.30 11.56 13.11
N ALA A 334 -2.88 11.65 11.92
CA ALA A 334 -4.33 11.74 11.76
C ALA A 334 -4.89 10.35 11.43
N TYR A 335 -5.85 9.90 12.21
CA TYR A 335 -6.59 8.69 11.88
C TYR A 335 -7.60 8.97 10.76
N LYS A 336 -8.02 7.95 10.00
CA LYS A 336 -8.91 8.11 8.84
C LYS A 336 -10.22 8.82 9.15
N ASN A 337 -10.69 8.77 10.40
CA ASN A 337 -11.88 9.48 10.87
C ASN A 337 -11.65 10.97 11.13
N GLU A 338 -10.41 11.44 11.17
CA GLU A 338 -10.05 12.86 11.32
C GLU A 338 -9.74 13.52 9.97
N ILE A 339 -9.41 12.73 8.94
CA ILE A 339 -9.02 13.22 7.62
C ILE A 339 -10.25 13.67 6.83
N HIS A 340 -10.17 14.82 6.19
CA HIS A 340 -11.27 15.39 5.41
C HIS A 340 -10.85 15.88 4.03
N THR A 341 -11.80 16.09 3.13
CA THR A 341 -11.53 16.70 1.82
C THR A 341 -11.21 18.19 1.99
N GLY A 342 -10.26 18.68 1.21
CA GLY A 342 -9.84 20.08 1.28
C GLY A 342 -8.31 20.23 1.21
N GLU A 343 -7.82 21.33 1.72
CA GLU A 343 -6.41 21.70 1.72
C GLU A 343 -5.58 20.72 2.55
N ALA A 344 -4.41 20.40 2.04
CA ALA A 344 -3.39 19.58 2.68
C ALA A 344 -2.03 19.91 2.04
N GLN A 345 -0.95 19.35 2.58
CA GLN A 345 0.39 19.54 2.05
C GLN A 345 1.11 18.22 1.90
N VAL A 346 1.99 18.12 0.91
CA VAL A 346 2.90 16.98 0.74
C VAL A 346 4.31 17.42 1.08
N LEU A 347 4.99 16.65 1.92
CA LEU A 347 6.40 16.85 2.25
C LEU A 347 7.24 16.03 1.28
N CYS A 348 8.01 16.66 0.42
CA CYS A 348 8.90 15.96 -0.51
C CYS A 348 10.15 16.76 -0.83
N THR A 349 11.15 16.07 -1.36
CA THR A 349 12.44 16.64 -1.75
C THR A 349 12.50 16.89 -3.24
N ILE A 350 12.67 18.15 -3.62
CA ILE A 350 12.89 18.58 -5.01
C ILE A 350 14.15 19.44 -5.05
N ASN A 351 15.06 19.15 -5.97
CA ASN A 351 16.35 19.87 -6.09
C ASN A 351 17.11 19.94 -4.75
N ASP A 352 17.21 18.83 -4.03
CA ASP A 352 17.89 18.67 -2.73
C ASP A 352 17.27 19.51 -1.59
N VAL A 353 16.07 20.02 -1.77
CA VAL A 353 15.34 20.77 -0.74
C VAL A 353 14.08 20.02 -0.36
N THR A 354 13.97 19.62 0.91
CA THR A 354 12.78 18.98 1.48
C THR A 354 11.90 20.03 2.12
N ARG A 355 10.69 20.21 1.59
CA ARG A 355 9.70 21.18 2.08
C ARG A 355 8.28 20.77 1.77
N PHE A 356 7.34 21.49 2.35
CA PHE A 356 5.92 21.33 2.06
C PHE A 356 5.53 21.97 0.74
N TYR A 357 4.65 21.28 0.01
CA TYR A 357 4.00 21.77 -1.21
C TYR A 357 2.49 21.57 -1.08
N ASP A 358 1.71 22.51 -1.57
CA ASP A 358 0.27 22.50 -1.42
C ASP A 358 -0.40 21.47 -2.34
N ILE A 359 -1.32 20.72 -1.76
CA ILE A 359 -2.18 19.74 -2.44
C ILE A 359 -3.62 19.89 -1.95
N THR A 360 -4.54 19.22 -2.63
CA THR A 360 -5.92 19.07 -2.16
C THR A 360 -6.25 17.58 -2.05
N ILE A 361 -6.88 17.18 -0.95
CA ILE A 361 -7.54 15.88 -0.84
C ILE A 361 -8.91 16.01 -1.48
N ASP A 362 -9.07 15.44 -2.68
CA ASP A 362 -10.31 15.54 -3.48
C ASP A 362 -11.40 14.59 -2.98
N LYS A 363 -10.99 13.38 -2.53
CA LYS A 363 -11.91 12.31 -2.12
C LYS A 363 -11.22 11.35 -1.16
N ILE A 364 -12.02 10.82 -0.23
CA ILE A 364 -11.62 9.83 0.77
C ILE A 364 -12.48 8.58 0.58
N PHE A 365 -11.84 7.41 0.67
CA PHE A 365 -12.47 6.11 0.54
C PHE A 365 -12.21 5.32 1.83
N LEU A 366 -13.08 5.50 2.84
CA LEU A 366 -12.92 4.92 4.17
C LEU A 366 -12.93 3.38 4.22
N ASN A 367 -13.45 2.74 3.17
CA ASN A 367 -13.52 1.29 3.02
C ASN A 367 -12.99 0.89 1.64
N ALA A 368 -11.81 1.40 1.27
CA ALA A 368 -11.18 1.05 0.00
C ALA A 368 -10.80 -0.44 -0.02
N GLU A 369 -11.13 -1.15 -1.10
CA GLU A 369 -10.67 -2.52 -1.32
C GLU A 369 -9.13 -2.57 -1.49
N ASN A 370 -8.56 -1.50 -2.07
CA ASN A 370 -7.13 -1.31 -2.20
C ASN A 370 -6.72 -0.14 -1.31
N VAL A 371 -6.11 -0.45 -0.17
CA VAL A 371 -5.69 0.52 0.85
C VAL A 371 -4.75 1.59 0.31
N ASN A 372 -3.95 1.28 -0.72
CA ASN A 372 -3.04 2.23 -1.38
C ASN A 372 -3.77 3.31 -2.18
N LYS A 373 -5.10 3.26 -2.26
CA LYS A 373 -5.96 4.21 -2.95
C LYS A 373 -7.04 4.78 -2.04
N SER A 374 -6.73 4.91 -0.76
CA SER A 374 -7.66 5.41 0.27
C SER A 374 -7.97 6.90 0.15
N MET A 375 -7.08 7.67 -0.45
CA MET A 375 -7.30 9.09 -0.75
C MET A 375 -7.00 9.38 -2.22
N LYS A 376 -7.78 10.28 -2.81
CA LYS A 376 -7.47 10.88 -4.11
C LYS A 376 -7.00 12.31 -3.88
N ILE A 377 -5.86 12.67 -4.45
CA ILE A 377 -5.20 13.96 -4.24
C ILE A 377 -4.95 14.68 -5.57
N THR A 378 -4.87 16.01 -5.50
CA THR A 378 -4.48 16.89 -6.61
C THR A 378 -3.37 17.83 -6.13
N VAL A 379 -2.28 17.90 -6.87
CA VAL A 379 -1.21 18.91 -6.63
C VAL A 379 -1.72 20.27 -7.07
N THR A 380 -1.67 21.25 -6.15
CA THR A 380 -2.11 22.64 -6.40
C THR A 380 -0.95 23.62 -6.34
N ASP A 381 0.19 23.21 -5.79
CA ASP A 381 1.40 24.03 -5.72
C ASP A 381 1.95 24.35 -7.11
N GLU A 382 2.01 25.63 -7.46
CA GLU A 382 2.47 26.10 -8.78
C GLU A 382 3.94 25.77 -9.05
N GLU A 383 4.78 25.83 -8.02
CA GLU A 383 6.21 25.54 -8.16
C GLU A 383 6.45 24.05 -8.37
N LEU A 384 5.78 23.18 -7.59
CA LEU A 384 5.87 21.73 -7.78
C LEU A 384 5.39 21.35 -9.18
N LEU A 385 4.24 21.89 -9.63
CA LEU A 385 3.72 21.65 -11.00
C LEU A 385 4.71 22.16 -12.06
N ALA A 386 5.32 23.32 -11.86
CA ALA A 386 6.31 23.86 -12.80
C ALA A 386 7.58 23.01 -12.86
N LEU A 387 8.01 22.38 -11.76
CA LEU A 387 9.22 21.57 -11.68
C LEU A 387 9.01 20.14 -12.16
N THR A 388 7.91 19.50 -11.78
CA THR A 388 7.68 18.06 -11.97
C THR A 388 6.54 17.73 -12.95
N GLY A 389 5.64 18.69 -13.21
CA GLY A 389 4.41 18.47 -13.98
C GLY A 389 3.35 17.70 -13.20
N GLY A 390 3.51 17.54 -11.88
CA GLY A 390 2.62 16.81 -10.97
C GLY A 390 3.36 15.76 -10.14
N ILE A 391 2.69 14.69 -9.79
CA ILE A 391 3.29 13.56 -9.07
C ILE A 391 4.15 12.75 -10.04
N VAL A 392 5.39 12.46 -9.64
CA VAL A 392 6.36 11.71 -10.44
C VAL A 392 6.79 10.42 -9.72
N GLN A 393 7.24 9.43 -10.48
CA GLN A 393 7.84 8.22 -9.90
C GLN A 393 9.06 8.60 -9.06
N GLY A 394 9.16 8.06 -7.85
CA GLY A 394 10.10 8.44 -6.80
C GLY A 394 9.45 9.27 -5.68
N MET A 395 8.30 9.93 -5.92
CA MET A 395 7.53 10.61 -4.85
C MET A 395 6.65 9.65 -4.02
N SER A 396 6.51 8.38 -4.42
CA SER A 396 5.80 7.37 -3.62
C SER A 396 6.42 7.28 -2.23
N GLY A 397 5.59 7.42 -1.18
CA GLY A 397 6.03 7.53 0.21
C GLY A 397 6.13 8.97 0.72
N SER A 398 5.99 10.01 -0.12
CA SER A 398 5.99 11.40 0.37
C SER A 398 4.87 11.63 1.36
N PRO A 399 5.16 12.05 2.62
CA PRO A 399 4.14 12.26 3.66
C PRO A 399 3.14 13.34 3.28
N ILE A 400 1.87 13.10 3.62
CA ILE A 400 0.79 14.07 3.48
C ILE A 400 0.42 14.59 4.85
N ILE A 401 0.38 15.92 4.99
CA ILE A 401 0.06 16.61 6.22
C ILE A 401 -1.26 17.37 6.05
N GLN A 402 -2.18 17.19 6.99
CA GLN A 402 -3.42 17.95 7.09
C GLN A 402 -3.62 18.39 8.54
N ASP A 403 -4.00 19.64 8.77
CA ASP A 403 -4.26 20.24 10.09
C ASP A 403 -3.13 20.01 11.11
N GLY A 404 -1.86 20.01 10.63
CA GLY A 404 -0.69 19.81 11.47
C GLY A 404 -0.44 18.36 11.90
N LYS A 405 -1.11 17.39 11.31
CA LYS A 405 -0.95 15.96 11.56
C LYS A 405 -0.54 15.22 10.29
N VAL A 406 0.17 14.11 10.43
CA VAL A 406 0.49 13.22 9.30
C VAL A 406 -0.76 12.40 8.94
N ALA A 407 -1.35 12.67 7.77
CA ALA A 407 -2.57 12.02 7.31
C ALA A 407 -2.30 10.75 6.48
N GLY A 408 -1.17 10.68 5.78
CA GLY A 408 -0.88 9.56 4.91
C GLY A 408 0.38 9.75 4.09
N ALA A 409 0.48 8.98 2.99
CA ALA A 409 1.59 9.07 2.05
C ALA A 409 1.11 8.93 0.60
N VAL A 410 1.77 9.62 -0.31
CA VAL A 410 1.56 9.49 -1.76
C VAL A 410 1.90 8.07 -2.20
N THR A 411 1.06 7.46 -3.03
CA THR A 411 1.30 6.09 -3.54
C THR A 411 1.41 6.04 -5.06
N HIS A 412 0.40 6.48 -5.79
CA HIS A 412 0.31 6.29 -7.23
C HIS A 412 -0.05 7.60 -7.95
N VAL A 413 0.55 7.82 -9.11
CA VAL A 413 0.17 8.89 -10.03
C VAL A 413 -0.90 8.42 -11.01
N LEU A 414 -1.81 9.31 -11.40
CA LEU A 414 -2.75 9.06 -12.48
C LEU A 414 -2.09 9.37 -13.83
N ILE A 415 -1.79 8.35 -14.63
CA ILE A 415 -1.06 8.45 -15.92
C ILE A 415 -1.68 9.50 -16.87
N ASN A 416 -3.00 9.59 -16.93
CA ASN A 416 -3.68 10.55 -17.81
C ASN A 416 -3.79 11.96 -17.22
N ASN A 417 -3.52 12.14 -15.93
CA ASN A 417 -3.61 13.39 -15.19
C ASN A 417 -2.53 13.42 -14.12
N PRO A 418 -1.27 13.74 -14.47
CA PRO A 418 -0.14 13.65 -13.54
C PRO A 418 -0.22 14.58 -12.33
N ASP A 419 -1.02 15.67 -12.43
CA ASP A 419 -1.36 16.54 -11.30
C ASP A 419 -2.18 15.83 -10.21
N LYS A 420 -2.70 14.62 -10.50
CA LYS A 420 -3.55 13.83 -9.60
C LYS A 420 -2.92 12.48 -9.29
N GLY A 421 -3.24 12.00 -8.09
CA GLY A 421 -2.79 10.69 -7.64
C GLY A 421 -3.64 10.11 -6.55
N TYR A 422 -3.13 9.03 -6.00
CA TYR A 422 -3.68 8.35 -4.84
C TYR A 422 -2.71 8.41 -3.67
N ALA A 423 -3.25 8.22 -2.49
CA ALA A 423 -2.49 8.12 -1.25
C ALA A 423 -3.13 7.08 -0.32
N ILE A 424 -2.31 6.56 0.59
CA ILE A 424 -2.67 5.65 1.68
C ILE A 424 -2.84 6.46 2.98
N PHE A 425 -3.68 6.01 3.90
CA PHE A 425 -3.70 6.55 5.25
C PHE A 425 -2.45 6.15 6.03
N ILE A 426 -1.98 7.04 6.90
CA ILE A 426 -0.81 6.74 7.73
C ILE A 426 -1.07 5.60 8.71
N GLU A 427 -2.30 5.48 9.24
CA GLU A 427 -2.68 4.40 10.15
C GLU A 427 -2.48 3.02 9.51
N GLU A 428 -2.80 2.85 8.23
CA GLU A 428 -2.61 1.60 7.49
C GLU A 428 -1.11 1.24 7.35
N MET A 429 -0.22 2.26 7.26
CA MET A 429 1.22 2.05 7.24
C MET A 429 1.80 1.72 8.61
N LEU A 430 1.09 2.01 9.70
CA LEU A 430 1.56 1.80 11.08
C LEU A 430 1.03 0.51 11.71
N GLU A 431 0.22 -0.27 10.98
CA GLU A 431 -0.28 -1.57 11.45
C GLU A 431 0.79 -2.68 11.48
N HIS A 432 2.03 -2.41 11.02
CA HIS A 432 3.11 -3.39 10.83
C HIS A 432 4.34 -3.15 11.71
#